data_5b7e17cfb9b6334a5b3ed00039b5817a
#
_entry.id   5b7e17cfb9b6334a5b3ed00039b5817a
#
_cell.length_a   1.000
_cell.length_b   1.000
_cell.length_c   1.000
_cell.angle_alpha   90.00
_cell.angle_beta   90.00
_cell.angle_gamma   90.00
#
_symmetry.space_group_name_H-M   'P 1'
#
loop_
_entity.id
_entity.type
_entity.pdbx_description
1 polymer ?
#
loop_
_entity_poly.entity_id
_entity_poly.type
_entity_poly.pdbx_seq_one_letter_code
_entity_poly.pdbx_strand_id
1 'polypeptide(L)'
;EAINSGKQSVLREICRRLSLTPGAPYSHYENAAHLECVVTYNGLLDLAGSMLSVVSNLADPLTRLTSASAQYRTWALQHPSMFGFLFPTSGRRSESPNWSRVMQASQAVAVPIVLALRDGWDSRLFQPAAPGPAVEPLIIPGLVSLSADETRVANALWIATHGTVVLELAIGVHDGWDEGNAMFEWILMSNIHNFLGVGGT
;
A
#
# COMPACT_ATOMS: atom_id res chain seq x y z
N GLU A 1 12.74 0.61 -25.73
CA GLU A 1 11.74 0.05 -26.67
C GLU A 1 10.99 -1.17 -26.11
N ALA A 2 11.66 -2.12 -25.43
CA ALA A 2 11.03 -3.32 -24.86
C ALA A 2 9.99 -3.01 -23.76
N ILE A 3 10.19 -1.98 -22.93
CA ILE A 3 9.29 -1.57 -21.85
C ILE A 3 8.00 -0.95 -22.40
N ASN A 4 8.08 -0.24 -23.52
CA ASN A 4 6.91 0.36 -24.19
C ASN A 4 6.04 -0.69 -24.88
N SER A 5 6.64 -1.79 -25.38
CA SER A 5 5.91 -2.88 -26.03
C SER A 5 5.05 -3.67 -25.03
N GLY A 6 5.53 -3.87 -23.79
CA GLY A 6 4.76 -4.53 -22.72
C GLY A 6 3.51 -3.73 -22.29
N LYS A 7 3.63 -2.40 -22.20
CA LYS A 7 2.49 -1.52 -21.83
C LYS A 7 1.39 -1.48 -22.89
N GLN A 8 1.78 -1.42 -24.17
CA GLN A 8 0.82 -1.49 -25.28
C GLN A 8 0.11 -2.86 -25.35
N SER A 9 0.81 -3.94 -24.96
CA SER A 9 0.24 -5.28 -24.89
C SER A 9 -0.86 -5.38 -23.84
N VAL A 10 -0.64 -4.83 -22.63
CA VAL A 10 -1.63 -4.84 -21.54
C VAL A 10 -2.87 -4.02 -21.92
N LEU A 11 -2.69 -2.81 -22.48
CA LEU A 11 -3.81 -1.98 -22.90
C LEU A 11 -4.63 -2.64 -24.02
N ARG A 12 -3.98 -3.26 -25.00
CA ARG A 12 -4.66 -4.03 -26.05
C ARG A 12 -5.48 -5.18 -25.49
N GLU A 13 -4.95 -5.91 -24.52
CA GLU A 13 -5.65 -7.01 -23.86
C GLU A 13 -6.87 -6.50 -23.07
N ILE A 14 -6.76 -5.39 -22.36
CA ILE A 14 -7.89 -4.74 -21.67
C ILE A 14 -8.96 -4.35 -22.70
N CYS A 15 -8.59 -3.67 -23.78
CA CYS A 15 -9.53 -3.32 -24.83
C CYS A 15 -10.24 -4.55 -25.41
N ARG A 16 -9.48 -5.62 -25.68
CA ARG A 16 -10.02 -6.87 -26.20
C ARG A 16 -11.06 -7.48 -25.25
N ARG A 17 -10.76 -7.54 -23.93
CA ARG A 17 -11.68 -8.08 -22.90
C ARG A 17 -12.95 -7.24 -22.76
N LEU A 18 -12.84 -5.93 -22.93
CA LEU A 18 -13.98 -5.02 -22.87
C LEU A 18 -14.70 -4.84 -24.20
N SER A 19 -14.30 -5.59 -25.25
CA SER A 19 -14.82 -5.45 -26.62
C SER A 19 -14.69 -4.01 -27.18
N LEU A 20 -13.64 -3.31 -26.77
CA LEU A 20 -13.32 -1.97 -27.23
C LEU A 20 -12.29 -2.00 -28.38
N THR A 21 -12.37 -1.04 -29.28
CA THR A 21 -11.31 -0.83 -30.27
C THR A 21 -10.02 -0.35 -29.58
N PRO A 22 -8.82 -0.68 -30.10
CA PRO A 22 -7.57 -0.23 -29.52
C PRO A 22 -7.42 1.29 -29.37
N GLY A 23 -8.16 2.07 -30.15
CA GLY A 23 -8.19 3.53 -30.08
C GLY A 23 -9.23 4.10 -29.13
N ALA A 24 -10.19 3.31 -28.66
CA ALA A 24 -11.27 3.79 -27.80
C ALA A 24 -10.79 4.47 -26.49
N PRO A 25 -9.75 3.99 -25.78
CA PRO A 25 -9.24 4.69 -24.61
C PRO A 25 -8.72 6.10 -24.92
N TYR A 26 -8.13 6.30 -26.09
CA TYR A 26 -7.53 7.58 -26.48
C TYR A 26 -8.56 8.66 -26.87
N SER A 27 -9.84 8.34 -26.96
CA SER A 27 -10.91 9.35 -27.05
C SER A 27 -11.16 10.08 -25.73
N HIS A 28 -10.73 9.49 -24.59
CA HIS A 28 -10.92 10.03 -23.25
C HIS A 28 -9.60 10.39 -22.54
N TYR A 29 -8.47 9.87 -23.03
CA TYR A 29 -7.16 10.08 -22.43
C TYR A 29 -6.18 10.58 -23.49
N GLU A 30 -5.42 11.61 -23.15
CA GLU A 30 -4.48 12.26 -24.10
C GLU A 30 -3.43 11.28 -24.65
N ASN A 31 -2.99 10.34 -23.83
CA ASN A 31 -1.98 9.35 -24.19
C ASN A 31 -1.97 8.18 -23.18
N ALA A 32 -1.16 7.16 -23.45
CA ALA A 32 -1.03 5.99 -22.60
C ALA A 32 -0.53 6.34 -21.19
N ALA A 33 0.35 7.33 -21.03
CA ALA A 33 0.86 7.75 -19.72
C ALA A 33 -0.24 8.43 -18.89
N HIS A 34 -1.12 9.22 -19.51
CA HIS A 34 -2.29 9.79 -18.84
C HIS A 34 -3.23 8.68 -18.35
N LEU A 35 -3.57 7.72 -19.20
CA LEU A 35 -4.40 6.58 -18.82
C LEU A 35 -3.75 5.79 -17.65
N GLU A 36 -2.44 5.52 -17.73
CA GLU A 36 -1.69 4.85 -16.65
C GLU A 36 -1.82 5.62 -15.32
N CYS A 37 -1.67 6.94 -15.32
CA CYS A 37 -1.84 7.76 -14.13
C CYS A 37 -3.26 7.67 -13.56
N VAL A 38 -4.29 7.71 -14.40
CA VAL A 38 -5.69 7.62 -13.96
C VAL A 38 -5.99 6.25 -13.37
N VAL A 39 -5.54 5.17 -14.00
CA VAL A 39 -5.72 3.80 -13.48
C VAL A 39 -4.98 3.62 -12.16
N THR A 40 -3.73 4.09 -12.08
CA THR A 40 -2.93 4.02 -10.84
C THR A 40 -3.59 4.83 -9.73
N TYR A 41 -4.01 6.06 -10.01
CA TYR A 41 -4.69 6.92 -9.05
C TYR A 41 -5.95 6.26 -8.47
N ASN A 42 -6.84 5.76 -9.34
CA ASN A 42 -8.07 5.13 -8.90
C ASN A 42 -7.82 3.82 -8.14
N GLY A 43 -6.87 3.00 -8.57
CA GLY A 43 -6.52 1.77 -7.87
C GLY A 43 -5.92 2.00 -6.48
N LEU A 44 -5.11 3.06 -6.31
CA LEU A 44 -4.59 3.46 -5.00
C LEU A 44 -5.70 3.97 -4.08
N LEU A 45 -6.66 4.73 -4.60
CA LEU A 45 -7.82 5.20 -3.81
C LEU A 45 -8.75 4.05 -3.43
N ASP A 46 -8.96 3.07 -4.30
CA ASP A 46 -9.76 1.88 -4.01
C ASP A 46 -9.10 1.07 -2.88
N LEU A 47 -7.80 0.81 -2.96
CA LEU A 47 -7.05 0.17 -1.90
C LEU A 47 -7.13 0.95 -0.57
N ALA A 48 -6.88 2.27 -0.60
CA ALA A 48 -6.97 3.12 0.59
C ALA A 48 -8.37 3.11 1.20
N GLY A 49 -9.41 3.21 0.37
CA GLY A 49 -10.82 3.15 0.79
C GLY A 49 -11.17 1.80 1.43
N SER A 50 -10.69 0.71 0.85
CA SER A 50 -10.84 -0.64 1.41
C SER A 50 -10.21 -0.75 2.81
N MET A 51 -8.99 -0.26 3.01
CA MET A 51 -8.32 -0.24 4.31
C MET A 51 -9.05 0.65 5.33
N LEU A 52 -9.48 1.86 4.91
CA LEU A 52 -10.22 2.78 5.79
C LEU A 52 -11.55 2.20 6.24
N SER A 53 -12.26 1.48 5.39
CA SER A 53 -13.57 0.91 5.69
C SER A 53 -13.55 -0.05 6.88
N VAL A 54 -12.48 -0.82 7.05
CA VAL A 54 -12.35 -1.80 8.14
C VAL A 54 -11.88 -1.19 9.46
N VAL A 55 -11.27 0.01 9.43
CA VAL A 55 -10.74 0.64 10.65
C VAL A 55 -11.61 1.79 11.19
N SER A 56 -12.58 2.28 10.41
CA SER A 56 -13.34 3.50 10.72
C SER A 56 -14.10 3.45 12.03
N ASN A 57 -14.51 2.26 12.49
CA ASN A 57 -15.28 2.05 13.72
C ASN A 57 -14.46 1.39 14.84
N LEU A 58 -13.15 1.22 14.65
CA LEU A 58 -12.28 0.63 15.65
C LEU A 58 -11.63 1.73 16.50
N ALA A 59 -11.70 1.58 17.80
CA ALA A 59 -11.12 2.56 18.75
C ALA A 59 -9.66 2.23 19.11
N ASP A 60 -9.34 0.93 19.27
CA ASP A 60 -8.01 0.50 19.69
C ASP A 60 -6.96 0.66 18.59
N PRO A 61 -5.86 1.40 18.80
CA PRO A 61 -4.82 1.63 17.81
C PRO A 61 -4.15 0.36 17.30
N LEU A 62 -3.93 -0.65 18.15
CA LEU A 62 -3.30 -1.90 17.74
C LEU A 62 -4.23 -2.70 16.82
N THR A 63 -5.50 -2.80 17.18
CA THR A 63 -6.52 -3.44 16.34
C THR A 63 -6.68 -2.71 15.01
N ARG A 64 -6.63 -1.38 14.99
CA ARG A 64 -6.66 -0.60 13.74
C ARG A 64 -5.45 -0.89 12.86
N LEU A 65 -4.25 -0.92 13.44
CA LEU A 65 -3.00 -1.20 12.74
C LEU A 65 -3.01 -2.60 12.10
N THR A 66 -3.39 -3.61 12.87
CA THR A 66 -3.45 -5.00 12.40
C THR A 66 -4.55 -5.21 11.36
N SER A 67 -5.75 -4.64 11.56
CA SER A 67 -6.86 -4.73 10.61
C SER A 67 -6.55 -4.03 9.30
N ALA A 68 -5.92 -2.84 9.33
CA ALA A 68 -5.51 -2.15 8.11
C ALA A 68 -4.48 -2.98 7.32
N SER A 69 -3.50 -3.56 8.00
CA SER A 69 -2.46 -4.40 7.37
C SER A 69 -3.05 -5.70 6.79
N ALA A 70 -3.97 -6.35 7.51
CA ALA A 70 -4.67 -7.53 7.02
C ALA A 70 -5.55 -7.21 5.79
N GLN A 71 -6.24 -6.06 5.80
CA GLN A 71 -7.04 -5.63 4.66
C GLN A 71 -6.19 -5.26 3.45
N TYR A 72 -5.01 -4.65 3.65
CA TYR A 72 -4.04 -4.42 2.59
C TYR A 72 -3.67 -5.74 1.88
N ARG A 73 -3.34 -6.78 2.64
CA ARG A 73 -3.06 -8.12 2.09
C ARG A 73 -4.29 -8.70 1.39
N THR A 74 -5.46 -8.68 2.03
CA THR A 74 -6.71 -9.21 1.46
C THR A 74 -7.01 -8.59 0.11
N TRP A 75 -6.91 -7.26 0.00
CA TRP A 75 -7.13 -6.55 -1.25
C TRP A 75 -6.10 -6.97 -2.32
N ALA A 76 -4.84 -7.09 -1.96
CA ALA A 76 -3.78 -7.52 -2.86
C ALA A 76 -4.03 -8.93 -3.44
N LEU A 77 -4.47 -9.86 -2.60
CA LEU A 77 -4.81 -11.24 -3.01
C LEU A 77 -6.07 -11.31 -3.87
N GLN A 78 -7.04 -10.44 -3.64
CA GLN A 78 -8.24 -10.34 -4.46
C GLN A 78 -7.98 -9.65 -5.81
N HIS A 79 -6.97 -8.78 -5.88
CA HIS A 79 -6.64 -7.97 -7.05
C HIS A 79 -5.17 -8.09 -7.48
N PRO A 80 -4.61 -9.31 -7.68
CA PRO A 80 -3.17 -9.50 -7.87
C PRO A 80 -2.61 -8.75 -9.08
N SER A 81 -3.36 -8.72 -10.19
CA SER A 81 -2.95 -7.98 -11.38
C SER A 81 -2.93 -6.46 -11.17
N MET A 82 -3.90 -5.93 -10.43
CA MET A 82 -3.94 -4.51 -10.09
C MET A 82 -2.83 -4.18 -9.10
N PHE A 83 -2.62 -5.01 -8.09
CA PHE A 83 -1.53 -4.82 -7.12
C PHE A 83 -0.16 -4.75 -7.81
N GLY A 84 0.15 -5.70 -8.70
CA GLY A 84 1.38 -5.67 -9.50
C GLY A 84 1.49 -4.47 -10.45
N PHE A 85 0.34 -3.90 -10.88
CA PHE A 85 0.31 -2.68 -11.65
C PHE A 85 0.59 -1.43 -10.79
N LEU A 86 0.05 -1.37 -9.57
CA LEU A 86 0.25 -0.26 -8.62
C LEU A 86 1.69 -0.22 -8.07
N PHE A 87 2.24 -1.38 -7.76
CA PHE A 87 3.55 -1.56 -7.12
C PHE A 87 4.51 -2.36 -8.01
N PRO A 88 4.93 -1.80 -9.17
CA PRO A 88 5.82 -2.51 -10.07
C PRO A 88 7.20 -2.69 -9.44
N THR A 89 7.76 -3.89 -9.53
CA THR A 89 9.10 -4.24 -9.02
C THR A 89 10.24 -3.51 -9.75
N SER A 90 10.02 -3.11 -10.99
CA SER A 90 10.93 -2.22 -11.73
C SER A 90 10.48 -0.77 -11.53
N GLY A 91 11.09 -0.07 -10.59
CA GLY A 91 10.72 1.30 -10.22
C GLY A 91 10.34 2.18 -11.42
N ARG A 92 9.04 2.49 -11.54
CA ARG A 92 8.53 3.38 -12.59
C ARG A 92 8.40 4.78 -12.02
N ARG A 93 9.10 5.72 -12.64
CA ARG A 93 8.69 7.13 -12.60
C ARG A 93 8.00 7.43 -13.92
N SER A 94 6.74 7.85 -13.87
CA SER A 94 6.07 8.39 -15.04
C SER A 94 6.49 9.86 -15.19
N GLU A 95 6.83 10.25 -16.42
CA GLU A 95 7.07 11.65 -16.77
C GLU A 95 5.77 12.44 -16.98
N SER A 96 4.62 11.82 -16.71
CA SER A 96 3.31 12.45 -16.85
C SER A 96 3.15 13.62 -15.87
N PRO A 97 2.62 14.78 -16.32
CA PRO A 97 2.28 15.91 -15.44
C PRO A 97 1.29 15.53 -14.32
N ASN A 98 0.52 14.46 -14.51
CA ASN A 98 -0.45 13.98 -13.53
C ASN A 98 0.16 13.06 -12.44
N TRP A 99 1.48 12.82 -12.47
CA TRP A 99 2.15 11.95 -11.50
C TRP A 99 2.05 12.46 -10.05
N SER A 100 1.95 13.78 -9.85
CA SER A 100 1.73 14.37 -8.53
C SER A 100 0.45 13.88 -7.85
N ARG A 101 -0.63 13.66 -8.63
CA ARG A 101 -1.89 13.07 -8.11
C ARG A 101 -1.71 11.62 -7.70
N VAL A 102 -0.93 10.85 -8.45
CA VAL A 102 -0.59 9.46 -8.11
C VAL A 102 0.18 9.42 -6.79
N MET A 103 1.12 10.33 -6.59
CA MET A 103 1.86 10.45 -5.33
C MET A 103 0.96 10.80 -4.14
N GLN A 104 -0.02 11.69 -4.32
CA GLN A 104 -1.03 11.97 -3.28
C GLN A 104 -1.89 10.74 -2.97
N ALA A 105 -2.34 10.01 -3.99
CA ALA A 105 -3.11 8.79 -3.80
C ALA A 105 -2.29 7.69 -3.11
N SER A 106 -0.98 7.59 -3.37
CA SER A 106 -0.10 6.64 -2.67
C SER A 106 0.03 6.97 -1.18
N GLN A 107 0.03 8.26 -0.81
CA GLN A 107 -0.02 8.66 0.60
C GLN A 107 -1.33 8.24 1.27
N ALA A 108 -2.46 8.25 0.55
CA ALA A 108 -3.74 7.81 1.09
C ALA A 108 -3.72 6.34 1.55
N VAL A 109 -2.96 5.48 0.89
CA VAL A 109 -2.78 4.07 1.31
C VAL A 109 -2.08 3.96 2.67
N ALA A 110 -1.16 4.86 2.99
CA ALA A 110 -0.47 4.88 4.29
C ALA A 110 -1.35 5.43 5.43
N VAL A 111 -2.37 6.24 5.13
CA VAL A 111 -3.18 6.96 6.13
C VAL A 111 -3.73 6.07 7.24
N PRO A 112 -4.39 4.93 6.97
CA PRO A 112 -4.95 4.09 8.04
C PRO A 112 -3.91 3.60 9.04
N ILE A 113 -2.72 3.25 8.56
CA ILE A 113 -1.59 2.78 9.36
C ILE A 113 -0.99 3.94 10.15
N VAL A 114 -0.74 5.07 9.48
CA VAL A 114 -0.11 6.25 10.09
C VAL A 114 -0.99 6.85 11.20
N LEU A 115 -2.31 6.91 11.00
CA LEU A 115 -3.23 7.37 12.04
C LEU A 115 -3.28 6.41 13.23
N ALA A 116 -3.30 5.10 12.99
CA ALA A 116 -3.26 4.12 14.07
C ALA A 116 -1.95 4.22 14.88
N LEU A 117 -0.82 4.42 14.22
CA LEU A 117 0.46 4.66 14.88
C LEU A 117 0.44 5.94 15.72
N ARG A 118 -0.04 7.06 15.15
CA ARG A 118 -0.13 8.34 15.87
C ARG A 118 -0.99 8.20 17.12
N ASP A 119 -2.18 7.63 17.02
CA ASP A 119 -3.07 7.44 18.17
C ASP A 119 -2.44 6.52 19.24
N GLY A 120 -1.69 5.51 18.80
CA GLY A 120 -0.97 4.62 19.71
C GLY A 120 0.18 5.31 20.46
N TRP A 121 0.90 6.26 19.82
CA TRP A 121 1.91 7.07 20.49
C TRP A 121 1.28 8.11 21.42
N ASP A 122 0.26 8.81 20.97
CA ASP A 122 -0.43 9.82 21.80
C ASP A 122 -1.05 9.20 23.06
N SER A 123 -1.55 7.96 22.97
CA SER A 123 -2.05 7.18 24.11
C SER A 123 -0.95 6.47 24.93
N ARG A 124 0.32 6.55 24.52
CA ARG A 124 1.47 5.84 25.09
C ARG A 124 1.38 4.31 25.05
N LEU A 125 0.51 3.78 24.22
CA LEU A 125 0.42 2.35 23.93
C LEU A 125 1.65 1.87 23.14
N PHE A 126 2.16 2.71 22.23
CA PHE A 126 3.33 2.42 21.42
C PHE A 126 4.53 3.25 21.86
N GLN A 127 5.71 2.64 21.79
CA GLN A 127 7.00 3.31 21.98
C GLN A 127 7.99 2.73 20.96
N PRO A 128 8.95 3.53 20.44
CA PRO A 128 10.00 2.97 19.59
C PRO A 128 10.79 1.92 20.36
N ALA A 129 10.84 0.68 19.85
CA ALA A 129 11.50 -0.43 20.56
C ALA A 129 13.03 -0.27 20.62
N ALA A 130 13.63 0.41 19.61
CA ALA A 130 15.07 0.62 19.55
C ALA A 130 15.42 1.89 18.74
N PRO A 131 16.57 2.51 19.00
CA PRO A 131 17.12 3.54 18.13
C PRO A 131 17.45 2.94 16.75
N GLY A 132 17.36 3.77 15.71
CA GLY A 132 17.62 3.34 14.33
C GLY A 132 18.17 4.49 13.49
N PRO A 133 18.30 4.29 12.16
CA PRO A 133 18.83 5.33 11.28
C PRO A 133 17.98 6.59 11.32
N ALA A 134 18.63 7.72 11.11
CA ALA A 134 17.94 8.99 10.95
C ALA A 134 17.07 8.97 9.68
N VAL A 135 15.85 9.44 9.79
CA VAL A 135 14.91 9.63 8.66
C VAL A 135 14.25 11.00 8.78
N GLU A 136 13.82 11.55 7.66
CA GLU A 136 13.04 12.79 7.66
C GLU A 136 11.63 12.52 8.23
N PRO A 137 11.09 13.47 9.03
CA PRO A 137 9.71 13.40 9.50
C PRO A 137 8.70 13.29 8.36
N LEU A 138 7.72 12.41 8.50
CA LEU A 138 6.62 12.28 7.55
C LEU A 138 5.55 13.33 7.87
N ILE A 139 5.26 14.17 6.89
CA ILE A 139 4.18 15.16 6.98
C ILE A 139 3.17 14.89 5.88
N ILE A 140 1.92 14.60 6.28
CA ILE A 140 0.77 14.57 5.37
C ILE A 140 -0.04 15.84 5.67
N PRO A 141 0.03 16.87 4.80
CA PRO A 141 -0.55 18.17 5.07
C PRO A 141 -2.04 18.10 5.44
N GLY A 142 -2.42 18.79 6.54
CA GLY A 142 -3.80 18.82 7.02
C GLY A 142 -4.30 17.54 7.70
N LEU A 143 -3.47 16.50 7.81
CA LEU A 143 -3.87 15.22 8.38
C LEU A 143 -2.99 14.79 9.56
N VAL A 144 -1.69 14.61 9.36
CA VAL A 144 -0.78 14.08 10.39
C VAL A 144 0.65 14.52 10.16
N SER A 145 1.38 14.69 11.27
CA SER A 145 2.84 14.87 11.27
C SER A 145 3.43 13.83 12.22
N LEU A 146 4.33 13.00 11.71
CA LEU A 146 5.10 12.03 12.50
C LEU A 146 6.50 12.60 12.75
N SER A 147 7.03 12.38 13.95
CA SER A 147 8.45 12.61 14.26
C SER A 147 9.34 11.68 13.44
N ALA A 148 10.65 11.91 13.46
CA ALA A 148 11.62 11.03 12.79
C ALA A 148 11.53 9.57 13.31
N ASP A 149 11.37 9.37 14.62
CA ASP A 149 11.26 8.04 15.21
C ASP A 149 9.96 7.33 14.80
N GLU A 150 8.83 8.02 14.84
CA GLU A 150 7.54 7.51 14.38
C GLU A 150 7.56 7.19 12.88
N THR A 151 8.18 8.05 12.08
CA THR A 151 8.35 7.84 10.62
C THR A 151 9.19 6.61 10.34
N ARG A 152 10.28 6.40 11.10
CA ARG A 152 11.13 5.21 10.95
C ARG A 152 10.35 3.94 11.20
N VAL A 153 9.55 3.90 12.27
CA VAL A 153 8.71 2.76 12.59
C VAL A 153 7.64 2.53 11.53
N ALA A 154 6.96 3.59 11.08
CA ALA A 154 5.98 3.51 10.01
C ALA A 154 6.57 2.92 8.71
N ASN A 155 7.78 3.38 8.33
CA ASN A 155 8.49 2.84 7.18
C ASN A 155 8.88 1.37 7.35
N ALA A 156 9.37 0.99 8.53
CA ALA A 156 9.75 -0.40 8.81
C ALA A 156 8.54 -1.35 8.74
N LEU A 157 7.41 -0.98 9.33
CA LEU A 157 6.17 -1.74 9.26
C LEU A 157 5.62 -1.81 7.83
N TRP A 158 5.68 -0.70 7.09
CA TRP A 158 5.29 -0.68 5.68
C TRP A 158 6.14 -1.65 4.86
N ILE A 159 7.47 -1.58 4.98
CA ILE A 159 8.39 -2.45 4.24
C ILE A 159 8.14 -3.93 4.57
N ALA A 160 7.95 -4.25 5.85
CA ALA A 160 7.70 -5.62 6.29
C ALA A 160 6.35 -6.14 5.74
N THR A 161 5.27 -5.36 5.88
CA THR A 161 3.94 -5.75 5.39
C THR A 161 3.91 -5.87 3.88
N HIS A 162 4.40 -4.85 3.17
CA HIS A 162 4.45 -4.83 1.71
C HIS A 162 5.33 -5.95 1.16
N GLY A 163 6.53 -6.12 1.72
CA GLY A 163 7.47 -7.17 1.30
C GLY A 163 6.89 -8.57 1.46
N THR A 164 6.19 -8.83 2.56
CA THR A 164 5.50 -10.11 2.79
C THR A 164 4.45 -10.37 1.71
N VAL A 165 3.59 -9.37 1.42
CA VAL A 165 2.54 -9.50 0.40
C VAL A 165 3.12 -9.66 -1.01
N VAL A 166 4.18 -8.90 -1.34
CA VAL A 166 4.87 -9.03 -2.64
C VAL A 166 5.44 -10.43 -2.83
N LEU A 167 6.11 -10.96 -1.80
CA LEU A 167 6.67 -12.32 -1.85
C LEU A 167 5.55 -13.36 -1.97
N GLU A 168 4.49 -13.24 -1.21
CA GLU A 168 3.34 -14.14 -1.27
C GLU A 168 2.75 -14.21 -2.69
N LEU A 169 2.56 -13.05 -3.34
CA LEU A 169 2.04 -12.98 -4.70
C LEU A 169 3.05 -13.47 -5.76
N ALA A 170 4.35 -13.24 -5.54
CA ALA A 170 5.38 -13.57 -6.52
C ALA A 170 5.71 -15.06 -6.58
N ILE A 171 5.72 -15.74 -5.45
CA ILE A 171 6.11 -17.15 -5.35
C ILE A 171 4.92 -18.09 -5.19
N GLY A 172 3.70 -17.57 -5.15
CA GLY A 172 2.50 -18.42 -5.03
C GLY A 172 2.49 -19.27 -3.77
N VAL A 173 3.03 -18.75 -2.66
CA VAL A 173 3.21 -19.50 -1.39
C VAL A 173 1.88 -19.86 -0.72
N HIS A 174 0.75 -19.57 -1.37
CA HIS A 174 -0.59 -19.91 -0.88
C HIS A 174 -0.74 -21.40 -0.50
N ASP A 175 -0.07 -22.27 -1.23
CA ASP A 175 -0.21 -23.73 -1.04
C ASP A 175 0.56 -24.27 0.19
N GLY A 176 1.38 -23.46 0.85
CA GLY A 176 2.17 -23.87 2.02
C GLY A 176 1.99 -23.01 3.26
N TRP A 177 1.34 -21.88 3.11
CA TRP A 177 1.02 -20.96 4.21
C TRP A 177 -0.48 -21.06 4.50
N ASP A 178 -0.79 -21.95 5.31
CA ASP A 178 -2.02 -22.34 5.97
C ASP A 178 -3.38 -21.69 5.63
N GLU A 179 -4.40 -22.40 5.95
CA GLU A 179 -5.82 -22.09 5.89
C GLU A 179 -6.20 -20.92 6.81
N GLY A 180 -5.68 -19.69 6.64
CA GLY A 180 -6.26 -18.63 7.41
C GLY A 180 -5.39 -17.46 7.83
N ASN A 181 -4.38 -17.11 7.08
CA ASN A 181 -3.56 -15.94 7.35
C ASN A 181 -2.58 -16.03 8.55
N ALA A 182 -2.49 -17.16 9.27
CA ALA A 182 -1.73 -17.27 10.51
C ALA A 182 -0.26 -16.89 10.33
N MET A 183 0.36 -17.26 9.20
CA MET A 183 1.74 -16.85 8.93
C MET A 183 1.88 -15.33 8.71
N PHE A 184 0.96 -14.72 7.95
CA PHE A 184 0.97 -13.27 7.79
C PHE A 184 0.74 -12.55 9.11
N GLU A 185 -0.22 -13.00 9.91
CA GLU A 185 -0.51 -12.44 11.23
C GLU A 185 0.69 -12.60 12.17
N TRP A 186 1.33 -13.77 12.18
CA TRP A 186 2.53 -14.01 12.97
C TRP A 186 3.68 -13.09 12.57
N ILE A 187 3.95 -12.92 11.26
CA ILE A 187 4.97 -12.00 10.75
C ILE A 187 4.61 -10.56 11.13
N LEU A 188 3.36 -10.15 10.92
CA LEU A 188 2.88 -8.80 11.27
C LEU A 188 3.06 -8.51 12.75
N MET A 189 2.57 -9.40 13.63
CA MET A 189 2.69 -9.23 15.07
C MET A 189 4.15 -9.25 15.54
N SER A 190 4.99 -10.11 14.96
CA SER A 190 6.43 -10.13 15.27
C SER A 190 7.09 -8.80 14.90
N ASN A 191 6.76 -8.21 13.74
CA ASN A 191 7.28 -6.91 13.35
C ASN A 191 6.74 -5.77 14.24
N ILE A 192 5.46 -5.82 14.62
CA ILE A 192 4.88 -4.86 15.57
C ILE A 192 5.64 -4.91 16.89
N HIS A 193 5.87 -6.09 17.47
CA HIS A 193 6.63 -6.25 18.71
C HIS A 193 8.09 -5.79 18.57
N ASN A 194 8.72 -6.05 17.43
CA ASN A 194 10.11 -5.67 17.19
C ASN A 194 10.32 -4.16 17.00
N PHE A 195 9.37 -3.48 16.39
CA PHE A 195 9.50 -2.05 16.08
C PHE A 195 8.74 -1.15 17.06
N LEU A 196 7.66 -1.66 17.64
CA LEU A 196 6.86 -0.99 18.66
C LEU A 196 7.01 -1.76 19.96
N GLY A 197 7.65 -1.17 20.97
CA GLY A 197 7.45 -1.64 22.31
C GLY A 197 5.97 -1.46 22.67
N VAL A 198 5.19 -2.52 22.64
CA VAL A 198 3.82 -2.49 23.14
C VAL A 198 3.92 -2.53 24.67
N GLY A 199 3.51 -1.43 25.32
CA GLY A 199 3.55 -1.35 26.79
C GLY A 199 2.74 -2.50 27.37
N GLY A 200 3.45 -3.41 28.07
CA GLY A 200 2.81 -4.45 28.83
C GLY A 200 2.02 -3.80 29.97
N THR A 201 0.76 -4.18 30.09
CA THR A 201 -0.08 -3.94 31.26
C THR A 201 0.51 -4.62 32.50
#